data_21d2d71c6568dcb928f0ef4dd312faf5
#
_entry.id   21d2d71c6568dcb928f0ef4dd312faf5
#
_cell.length_a   1.000
_cell.length_b   1.000
_cell.length_c   1.000
_cell.angle_alpha   90.00
_cell.angle_beta   90.00
_cell.angle_gamma   90.00
#
_symmetry.space_group_name_H-M   'P 1'
#
loop_
_entity.id
_entity.type
_entity.pdbx_description
1 polymer ?
#
loop_
_entity_poly.entity_id
_entity_poly.type
_entity_poly.pdbx_seq_one_letter_code
_entity_poly.pdbx_strand_id
1 'polypeptide(L)'
;MKKPLALLLSCVFIVVFGFPRGADAAELVIRLENPPVTGRVAFALYDSANAFGDLREPVESADFPLDGRAHYRIENVPPGEYALLVYYDENDNQRMDKNFIGIPKEPLGFSNNYRPKGSPSYRRAVFTLADGESKAFDVELYRPLGKRGRLGVGVGLIARTTPYRDYDGGVYQFIPAITYVGERLQVYGPNLQIGLIGSEKLRLAASARYRIGVYKENKSLVLTDMGDRKGTVMAGLTVRTKLPGSVDLSASYAHDVIDRIGGGEMRFEVGKSFQLGVFRVLPQVALNWLSAEMSMHDFGVPVEKETSYRHAYDIGNTFSVEAGLGLFIEVTRDWLVVARVGIEFLDNEVTDSPIVEDDYVVKGFMAVSYLF
;
A
#
# COMPACT_ATOMS: atom_id res chain seq x y z
N MET A 1 21.80 50.97 -72.57
CA MET A 1 20.94 50.27 -71.60
C MET A 1 21.81 49.29 -70.79
N LYS A 2 22.16 49.64 -69.54
CA LYS A 2 23.13 48.94 -68.70
C LYS A 2 22.37 47.99 -67.76
N LYS A 3 22.72 46.70 -67.78
CA LYS A 3 22.24 45.71 -66.80
C LYS A 3 23.16 45.74 -65.54
N PRO A 4 22.66 45.71 -64.35
CA PRO A 4 23.51 45.52 -63.17
C PRO A 4 23.72 44.03 -62.86
N LEU A 5 24.94 43.72 -62.60
CA LEU A 5 25.48 42.43 -62.17
C LEU A 5 25.12 42.21 -60.64
N ALA A 6 24.34 41.21 -60.39
CA ALA A 6 24.04 40.82 -58.99
C ALA A 6 25.13 39.87 -58.44
N LEU A 7 25.85 40.33 -57.42
CA LEU A 7 26.86 39.58 -56.72
C LEU A 7 26.17 38.69 -55.70
N LEU A 8 26.18 37.37 -55.86
CA LEU A 8 25.71 36.38 -54.91
C LEU A 8 26.82 36.09 -53.92
N LEU A 9 26.67 36.63 -52.68
CA LEU A 9 27.52 36.28 -51.53
C LEU A 9 26.99 34.97 -50.94
N SER A 10 27.70 33.86 -51.16
CA SER A 10 27.41 32.55 -50.57
C SER A 10 28.03 32.46 -49.19
N CYS A 11 27.23 32.65 -48.13
CA CYS A 11 27.65 32.37 -46.75
C CYS A 11 27.66 30.86 -46.51
N VAL A 12 28.85 30.28 -46.49
CA VAL A 12 29.06 28.88 -46.01
C VAL A 12 28.94 28.88 -44.48
N PHE A 13 27.79 28.43 -43.98
CA PHE A 13 27.63 28.10 -42.56
C PHE A 13 28.31 26.75 -42.31
N ILE A 14 29.49 26.77 -41.71
CA ILE A 14 30.12 25.56 -41.14
C ILE A 14 29.34 25.23 -39.88
N VAL A 15 28.35 24.31 -39.99
CA VAL A 15 27.74 23.68 -38.81
C VAL A 15 28.74 22.66 -38.24
N VAL A 16 29.45 23.06 -37.22
CA VAL A 16 30.26 22.13 -36.41
C VAL A 16 29.29 21.22 -35.65
N PHE A 17 29.00 20.07 -36.24
CA PHE A 17 28.36 18.99 -35.50
C PHE A 17 29.35 18.57 -34.41
N GLY A 18 29.15 19.08 -33.18
CA GLY A 18 29.76 18.50 -32.01
C GLY A 18 29.18 17.10 -31.89
N PHE A 19 29.98 16.07 -32.18
CA PHE A 19 29.61 14.70 -31.78
C PHE A 19 29.41 14.73 -30.27
N PRO A 20 28.25 14.24 -29.75
CA PRO A 20 28.11 14.04 -28.32
C PRO A 20 29.29 13.12 -27.91
N ARG A 21 30.14 13.58 -27.01
CA ARG A 21 31.10 12.70 -26.34
C ARG A 21 30.28 11.57 -25.76
N GLY A 22 30.54 10.34 -26.16
CA GLY A 22 29.98 9.19 -25.51
C GLY A 22 30.24 9.35 -24.00
N ALA A 23 29.20 9.31 -23.20
CA ALA A 23 29.34 9.33 -21.77
C ALA A 23 30.25 8.15 -21.40
N ASP A 24 31.37 8.41 -20.71
CA ASP A 24 32.20 7.35 -20.18
C ASP A 24 31.38 6.65 -19.08
N ALA A 25 31.17 5.35 -19.22
CA ALA A 25 30.38 4.59 -18.30
C ALA A 25 31.01 4.58 -16.90
N ALA A 26 30.20 4.84 -15.90
CA ALA A 26 30.64 4.85 -14.52
C ALA A 26 30.62 3.44 -13.90
N GLU A 27 31.26 3.29 -12.77
CA GLU A 27 31.38 2.02 -12.04
C GLU A 27 30.89 2.18 -10.60
N LEU A 28 30.17 1.18 -10.08
CA LEU A 28 29.85 1.06 -8.66
C LEU A 28 30.69 -0.06 -8.03
N VAL A 29 31.36 0.26 -6.95
CA VAL A 29 32.11 -0.69 -6.12
C VAL A 29 31.35 -0.89 -4.81
N ILE A 30 30.80 -2.08 -4.58
CA ILE A 30 30.02 -2.38 -3.39
C ILE A 30 30.84 -3.30 -2.50
N ARG A 31 31.04 -2.89 -1.25
CA ARG A 31 31.66 -3.67 -0.20
C ARG A 31 30.61 -4.10 0.81
N LEU A 32 30.49 -5.40 1.08
CA LEU A 32 29.66 -5.92 2.12
C LEU A 32 30.43 -5.93 3.45
N GLU A 33 29.88 -5.25 4.48
CA GLU A 33 30.51 -5.23 5.81
C GLU A 33 30.37 -6.58 6.55
N ASN A 34 29.26 -7.30 6.29
CA ASN A 34 28.96 -8.60 6.90
C ASN A 34 28.58 -9.63 5.82
N PRO A 35 29.52 -9.99 4.92
CA PRO A 35 29.21 -10.86 3.79
C PRO A 35 28.80 -12.26 4.27
N PRO A 36 27.71 -12.82 3.72
CA PRO A 36 27.35 -14.22 3.93
C PRO A 36 28.40 -15.14 3.30
N VAL A 37 28.44 -16.39 3.77
CA VAL A 37 29.50 -17.35 3.37
C VAL A 37 29.12 -18.13 2.10
N THR A 38 27.79 -18.33 1.87
CA THR A 38 27.26 -19.15 0.75
C THR A 38 26.01 -18.49 0.17
N GLY A 39 25.59 -18.90 -1.02
CA GLY A 39 24.41 -18.38 -1.72
C GLY A 39 24.76 -17.32 -2.76
N ARG A 40 23.89 -16.37 -2.98
CA ARG A 40 24.07 -15.28 -3.96
C ARG A 40 23.83 -13.90 -3.33
N VAL A 41 24.47 -12.89 -3.87
CA VAL A 41 24.15 -11.50 -3.58
C VAL A 41 23.66 -10.83 -4.85
N ALA A 42 22.53 -10.13 -4.76
CA ALA A 42 21.95 -9.40 -5.86
C ALA A 42 21.93 -7.90 -5.58
N PHE A 43 22.11 -7.13 -6.65
CA PHE A 43 22.15 -5.68 -6.67
C PHE A 43 21.07 -5.17 -7.60
N ALA A 44 20.38 -4.12 -7.18
CA ALA A 44 19.35 -3.48 -7.99
C ALA A 44 19.47 -1.96 -7.87
N LEU A 45 19.55 -1.28 -9.01
CA LEU A 45 19.55 0.18 -9.10
C LEU A 45 18.17 0.69 -9.49
N TYR A 46 17.78 1.76 -8.88
CA TYR A 46 16.51 2.43 -9.12
C TYR A 46 16.76 3.92 -9.39
N ASP A 47 16.11 4.44 -10.41
CA ASP A 47 16.15 5.86 -10.80
C ASP A 47 14.87 6.63 -10.42
N SER A 48 13.90 5.94 -9.82
CA SER A 48 12.62 6.55 -9.45
C SER A 48 12.16 6.20 -8.05
N ALA A 49 11.48 7.14 -7.42
CA ALA A 49 10.94 6.99 -6.06
C ALA A 49 9.86 5.90 -5.96
N ASN A 50 9.04 5.73 -7.00
CA ASN A 50 7.97 4.72 -7.00
C ASN A 50 8.54 3.30 -7.11
N ALA A 51 9.45 3.06 -8.07
CA ALA A 51 10.09 1.78 -8.25
C ALA A 51 10.88 1.35 -7.00
N PHE A 52 11.66 2.28 -6.41
CA PHE A 52 12.40 2.04 -5.19
C PHE A 52 11.49 1.81 -3.97
N GLY A 53 10.42 2.60 -3.82
CA GLY A 53 9.47 2.45 -2.69
C GLY A 53 8.77 1.10 -2.67
N ASP A 54 8.57 0.48 -3.83
CA ASP A 54 7.97 -0.85 -3.99
C ASP A 54 9.01 -1.98 -4.13
N LEU A 55 10.30 -1.61 -4.28
CA LEU A 55 11.40 -2.53 -4.60
C LEU A 55 11.07 -3.38 -5.84
N ARG A 56 10.72 -2.71 -6.94
CA ARG A 56 10.30 -3.31 -8.20
C ARG A 56 10.84 -2.55 -9.40
N GLU A 57 10.92 -3.24 -10.52
CA GLU A 57 11.29 -2.66 -11.81
C GLU A 57 12.59 -1.83 -11.70
N PRO A 58 13.71 -2.44 -11.21
CA PRO A 58 14.99 -1.73 -11.21
C PRO A 58 15.41 -1.40 -12.63
N VAL A 59 16.12 -0.28 -12.82
CA VAL A 59 16.67 0.09 -14.13
C VAL A 59 17.88 -0.74 -14.50
N GLU A 60 18.60 -1.25 -13.48
CA GLU A 60 19.76 -2.13 -13.66
C GLU A 60 19.78 -3.15 -12.53
N SER A 61 20.20 -4.38 -12.83
CA SER A 61 20.37 -5.43 -11.84
C SER A 61 21.53 -6.35 -12.19
N ALA A 62 22.23 -6.80 -11.17
CA ALA A 62 23.30 -7.75 -11.27
C ALA A 62 23.25 -8.73 -10.10
N ASP A 63 23.65 -9.98 -10.30
CA ASP A 63 23.73 -10.98 -9.25
C ASP A 63 25.05 -11.77 -9.35
N PHE A 64 25.60 -12.09 -8.20
CA PHE A 64 26.90 -12.76 -8.09
C PHE A 64 26.82 -13.92 -7.10
N PRO A 65 27.44 -15.06 -7.42
CA PRO A 65 27.65 -16.10 -6.42
C PRO A 65 28.60 -15.60 -5.33
N LEU A 66 28.32 -16.01 -4.10
CA LEU A 66 29.21 -15.73 -2.97
C LEU A 66 30.39 -16.72 -3.02
N ASP A 67 31.56 -16.22 -3.37
CA ASP A 67 32.82 -16.97 -3.49
C ASP A 67 33.90 -16.49 -2.50
N GLY A 68 33.46 -15.83 -1.43
CA GLY A 68 34.33 -15.25 -0.39
C GLY A 68 34.90 -13.88 -0.73
N ARG A 69 34.57 -13.27 -1.88
CA ARG A 69 34.93 -11.89 -2.18
C ARG A 69 34.12 -10.93 -1.34
N ALA A 70 34.75 -9.89 -0.87
CA ALA A 70 34.09 -8.81 -0.12
C ALA A 70 33.68 -7.62 -1.00
N HIS A 71 34.14 -7.58 -2.26
CA HIS A 71 33.90 -6.47 -3.17
C HIS A 71 33.24 -6.96 -4.46
N TYR A 72 32.21 -6.24 -4.89
CA TYR A 72 31.47 -6.48 -6.12
C TYR A 72 31.50 -5.23 -6.97
N ARG A 73 31.53 -5.39 -8.29
CA ARG A 73 31.58 -4.28 -9.24
C ARG A 73 30.39 -4.38 -10.18
N ILE A 74 29.73 -3.26 -10.41
CA ILE A 74 28.75 -3.08 -11.45
C ILE A 74 29.34 -2.06 -12.41
N GLU A 75 29.70 -2.51 -13.59
CA GLU A 75 30.34 -1.71 -14.62
C GLU A 75 29.29 -1.17 -15.61
N ASN A 76 29.66 -0.14 -16.36
CA ASN A 76 28.82 0.43 -17.42
C ASN A 76 27.49 1.03 -16.96
N VAL A 77 27.46 1.58 -15.74
CA VAL A 77 26.28 2.31 -15.25
C VAL A 77 26.24 3.70 -15.88
N PRO A 78 25.15 4.10 -16.54
CA PRO A 78 25.03 5.46 -17.05
C PRO A 78 25.10 6.50 -15.95
N PRO A 79 25.62 7.72 -16.21
CA PRO A 79 25.57 8.79 -15.23
C PRO A 79 24.11 9.18 -14.91
N GLY A 80 23.84 9.44 -13.63
CA GLY A 80 22.46 9.71 -13.18
C GLY A 80 22.31 9.76 -11.66
N GLU A 81 21.06 9.84 -11.22
CA GLU A 81 20.68 9.74 -9.81
C GLU A 81 20.06 8.37 -9.55
N TYR A 82 20.60 7.63 -8.61
CA TYR A 82 20.20 6.27 -8.31
C TYR A 82 20.05 6.02 -6.81
N ALA A 83 19.22 5.05 -6.45
CA ALA A 83 19.24 4.39 -5.15
C ALA A 83 19.65 2.92 -5.34
N LEU A 84 20.57 2.42 -4.53
CA LEU A 84 21.05 1.04 -4.57
C LEU A 84 20.33 0.20 -3.51
N LEU A 85 19.86 -0.95 -3.91
CA LEU A 85 19.46 -2.06 -3.06
C LEU A 85 20.44 -3.20 -3.24
N VAL A 86 20.86 -3.79 -2.13
CA VAL A 86 21.65 -5.04 -2.09
C VAL A 86 20.82 -6.05 -1.29
N TYR A 87 20.67 -7.28 -1.78
CA TYR A 87 20.04 -8.32 -0.97
C TYR A 87 20.76 -9.66 -1.11
N TYR A 88 20.69 -10.45 -0.06
CA TYR A 88 21.25 -11.78 0.01
C TYR A 88 20.16 -12.81 -0.27
N ASP A 89 20.24 -13.46 -1.43
CA ASP A 89 19.38 -14.56 -1.83
C ASP A 89 19.86 -15.83 -1.12
N GLU A 90 19.19 -16.16 -0.01
CA GLU A 90 19.57 -17.26 0.89
C GLU A 90 19.25 -18.64 0.30
N ASN A 91 18.22 -18.73 -0.54
CA ASN A 91 17.74 -20.00 -1.10
C ASN A 91 18.09 -20.17 -2.58
N ASP A 92 18.86 -19.24 -3.16
CA ASP A 92 19.35 -19.26 -4.54
C ASP A 92 18.24 -19.39 -5.58
N ASN A 93 17.10 -18.72 -5.34
CA ASN A 93 15.96 -18.73 -6.25
C ASN A 93 15.95 -17.56 -7.24
N GLN A 94 16.98 -16.72 -7.22
CA GLN A 94 17.24 -15.56 -8.09
C GLN A 94 16.15 -14.48 -8.01
N ARG A 95 15.52 -14.34 -6.86
CA ARG A 95 14.51 -13.30 -6.59
C ARG A 95 14.45 -12.97 -5.11
N MET A 96 14.03 -11.75 -4.81
CA MET A 96 13.80 -11.34 -3.44
C MET A 96 12.51 -11.96 -2.90
N ASP A 97 12.63 -12.80 -1.89
CA ASP A 97 11.47 -13.34 -1.20
C ASP A 97 10.81 -12.29 -0.30
N LYS A 98 9.48 -12.20 -0.41
CA LYS A 98 8.68 -11.24 0.37
C LYS A 98 7.61 -11.98 1.16
N ASN A 99 7.23 -11.45 2.31
CA ASN A 99 6.08 -11.96 3.05
C ASN A 99 4.75 -11.59 2.35
N PHE A 100 3.62 -12.03 2.90
CA PHE A 100 2.29 -11.82 2.30
C PHE A 100 1.87 -10.35 2.16
N ILE A 101 2.49 -9.40 2.87
CA ILE A 101 2.27 -7.96 2.70
C ILE A 101 3.33 -7.29 1.82
N GLY A 102 4.34 -8.03 1.36
CA GLY A 102 5.37 -7.55 0.45
C GLY A 102 6.64 -7.03 1.12
N ILE A 103 6.86 -7.29 2.40
CA ILE A 103 8.12 -6.97 3.08
C ILE A 103 9.15 -8.06 2.77
N PRO A 104 10.39 -7.70 2.38
CA PRO A 104 11.46 -8.66 2.15
C PRO A 104 11.73 -9.51 3.39
N LYS A 105 11.92 -10.81 3.18
CA LYS A 105 12.30 -11.78 4.22
C LYS A 105 13.81 -11.93 4.32
N GLU A 106 14.49 -11.76 3.20
CA GLU A 106 15.91 -11.92 3.07
C GLU A 106 16.67 -10.71 3.61
N PRO A 107 17.94 -10.91 4.05
CA PRO A 107 18.80 -9.80 4.44
C PRO A 107 19.02 -8.85 3.26
N LEU A 108 18.93 -7.57 3.54
CA LEU A 108 19.14 -6.54 2.54
C LEU A 108 19.83 -5.30 3.14
N GLY A 109 20.37 -4.46 2.27
CA GLY A 109 20.96 -3.17 2.62
C GLY A 109 20.72 -2.17 1.50
N PHE A 110 20.87 -0.89 1.82
CA PHE A 110 20.67 0.20 0.88
C PHE A 110 21.90 1.11 0.84
N SER A 111 22.06 1.84 -0.27
CA SER A 111 23.00 2.98 -0.32
C SER A 111 22.81 3.89 0.91
N ASN A 112 23.90 4.54 1.31
CA ASN A 112 23.96 5.39 2.49
C ASN A 112 23.69 4.66 3.83
N ASN A 113 23.78 3.32 3.86
CA ASN A 113 23.43 2.47 5.02
C ASN A 113 22.07 2.83 5.63
N TYR A 114 21.13 3.26 4.77
CA TYR A 114 19.79 3.61 5.16
C TYR A 114 18.98 2.37 5.57
N ARG A 115 18.35 2.41 6.75
CA ARG A 115 17.56 1.29 7.29
C ARG A 115 16.11 1.74 7.54
N PRO A 116 15.19 1.58 6.57
CA PRO A 116 13.80 1.93 6.75
C PRO A 116 13.08 0.98 7.71
N LYS A 117 12.15 1.50 8.50
CA LYS A 117 11.17 0.70 9.26
C LYS A 117 9.84 0.56 8.52
N GLY A 118 9.63 1.26 7.42
CA GLY A 118 8.49 1.18 6.53
C GLY A 118 8.92 0.93 5.08
N SER A 119 8.19 1.49 4.11
CA SER A 119 8.59 1.47 2.70
C SER A 119 9.87 2.27 2.50
N PRO A 120 10.82 1.79 1.67
CA PRO A 120 12.06 2.52 1.42
C PRO A 120 11.80 3.91 0.83
N SER A 121 12.55 4.91 1.29
CA SER A 121 12.50 6.27 0.80
C SER A 121 13.67 6.53 -0.15
N TYR A 122 13.38 6.78 -1.43
CA TYR A 122 14.36 7.10 -2.45
C TYR A 122 15.25 8.28 -2.03
N ARG A 123 14.66 9.35 -1.50
CA ARG A 123 15.37 10.54 -1.04
C ARG A 123 16.46 10.25 0.01
N ARG A 124 16.30 9.19 0.83
CA ARG A 124 17.29 8.82 1.86
C ARG A 124 18.39 7.91 1.34
N ALA A 125 18.12 7.21 0.25
CA ALA A 125 19.06 6.27 -0.37
C ALA A 125 19.74 6.85 -1.63
N VAL A 126 19.20 7.92 -2.22
CA VAL A 126 19.68 8.48 -3.48
C VAL A 126 21.12 8.95 -3.41
N PHE A 127 21.85 8.70 -4.47
CA PHE A 127 23.19 9.23 -4.75
C PHE A 127 23.29 9.62 -6.23
N THR A 128 24.19 10.55 -6.52
CA THR A 128 24.52 10.94 -7.89
C THR A 128 25.75 10.18 -8.34
N LEU A 129 25.73 9.70 -9.57
CA LEU A 129 26.86 9.07 -10.26
C LEU A 129 27.24 9.94 -11.45
N ALA A 130 28.45 10.49 -11.43
CA ALA A 130 28.95 11.31 -12.52
C ALA A 130 29.52 10.47 -13.67
N ASP A 131 29.73 11.10 -14.81
CA ASP A 131 30.34 10.49 -16.00
C ASP A 131 31.76 9.98 -15.67
N GLY A 132 32.04 8.70 -15.95
CA GLY A 132 33.33 8.05 -15.66
C GLY A 132 33.67 7.91 -14.16
N GLU A 133 32.73 8.20 -13.25
CA GLU A 133 32.96 8.08 -11.81
C GLU A 133 33.03 6.62 -11.36
N SER A 134 34.02 6.27 -10.52
CA SER A 134 34.01 5.04 -9.73
C SER A 134 33.56 5.36 -8.31
N LYS A 135 32.37 4.92 -7.93
CA LYS A 135 31.76 5.22 -6.64
C LYS A 135 31.66 3.99 -5.75
N ALA A 136 32.18 4.11 -4.52
CA ALA A 136 32.22 3.02 -3.55
C ALA A 136 31.13 3.16 -2.49
N PHE A 137 30.53 2.03 -2.10
CA PHE A 137 29.57 1.91 -1.02
C PHE A 137 29.95 0.78 -0.07
N ASP A 138 30.00 1.07 1.22
CA ASP A 138 30.01 0.06 2.26
C ASP A 138 28.57 -0.22 2.67
N VAL A 139 28.09 -1.48 2.53
CA VAL A 139 26.70 -1.86 2.77
C VAL A 139 26.64 -2.94 3.82
N GLU A 140 25.90 -2.67 4.89
CA GLU A 140 25.59 -3.64 5.94
C GLU A 140 24.22 -4.29 5.67
N LEU A 141 24.21 -5.62 5.55
CA LEU A 141 22.98 -6.38 5.35
C LEU A 141 22.24 -6.57 6.68
N TYR A 142 20.92 -6.34 6.67
CA TYR A 142 20.05 -6.54 7.82
C TYR A 142 18.72 -7.18 7.41
N ARG A 143 18.07 -7.91 8.31
CA ARG A 143 16.72 -8.44 8.05
C ARG A 143 15.68 -7.38 8.40
N PRO A 144 14.80 -6.98 7.46
CA PRO A 144 13.81 -5.93 7.70
C PRO A 144 12.89 -6.16 8.89
N LEU A 145 12.43 -7.38 9.09
CA LEU A 145 11.54 -7.74 10.21
C LEU A 145 12.29 -8.22 11.46
N GLY A 146 13.62 -8.39 11.37
CA GLY A 146 14.37 -9.03 12.44
C GLY A 146 13.92 -10.48 12.70
N LYS A 147 14.26 -11.03 13.85
CA LYS A 147 13.85 -12.39 14.24
C LYS A 147 12.45 -12.46 14.85
N ARG A 148 11.93 -11.35 15.39
CA ARG A 148 10.68 -11.30 16.19
C ARG A 148 9.57 -10.46 15.57
N GLY A 149 9.76 -9.92 14.36
CA GLY A 149 8.83 -8.95 13.76
C GLY A 149 8.99 -7.55 14.36
N ARG A 150 8.09 -6.64 13.99
CA ARG A 150 8.04 -5.25 14.47
C ARG A 150 6.74 -5.00 15.21
N LEU A 151 6.85 -4.39 16.37
CA LEU A 151 5.72 -3.94 17.18
C LEU A 151 5.60 -2.43 17.05
N GLY A 152 4.38 -1.94 16.91
CA GLY A 152 4.05 -0.53 17.00
C GLY A 152 2.91 -0.32 17.97
N VAL A 153 2.97 0.77 18.72
CA VAL A 153 1.91 1.15 19.67
C VAL A 153 1.56 2.62 19.46
N GLY A 154 0.28 2.90 19.44
CA GLY A 154 -0.21 4.25 19.18
C GLY A 154 -1.68 4.44 19.50
N VAL A 155 -2.23 5.52 18.98
CA VAL A 155 -3.65 5.88 19.10
C VAL A 155 -4.21 6.13 17.71
N GLY A 156 -5.43 5.65 17.47
CA GLY A 156 -6.15 5.88 16.24
C GLY A 156 -7.55 6.43 16.50
N LEU A 157 -8.09 7.06 15.46
CA LEU A 157 -9.47 7.54 15.40
C LEU A 157 -10.13 6.98 14.14
N ILE A 158 -11.31 6.39 14.32
CA ILE A 158 -12.23 6.05 13.25
C ILE A 158 -13.35 7.07 13.29
N ALA A 159 -13.72 7.61 12.13
CA ALA A 159 -14.85 8.51 11.97
C ALA A 159 -15.64 8.09 10.72
N ARG A 160 -16.97 8.13 10.79
CA ARG A 160 -17.80 7.95 9.61
C ARG A 160 -19.12 8.71 9.76
N THR A 161 -19.66 9.18 8.64
CA THR A 161 -21.05 9.59 8.56
C THR A 161 -21.97 8.37 8.59
N THR A 162 -23.24 8.57 8.78
CA THR A 162 -24.26 7.52 8.71
C THR A 162 -25.26 7.87 7.64
N PRO A 163 -25.79 6.90 6.88
CA PRO A 163 -26.78 7.18 5.85
C PRO A 163 -28.22 7.22 6.39
N TYR A 164 -28.40 7.02 7.70
CA TYR A 164 -29.73 6.88 8.30
C TYR A 164 -30.42 8.21 8.48
N ARG A 165 -31.74 8.19 8.23
CA ARG A 165 -32.64 9.33 8.33
C ARG A 165 -32.62 9.94 9.74
N ASP A 166 -32.51 11.27 9.81
CA ASP A 166 -32.53 12.05 11.06
C ASP A 166 -31.53 11.53 12.12
N TYR A 167 -30.39 10.95 11.70
CA TYR A 167 -29.40 10.42 12.63
C TYR A 167 -28.55 11.53 13.23
N ASP A 168 -28.59 11.65 14.56
CA ASP A 168 -27.83 12.67 15.28
C ASP A 168 -26.32 12.37 15.31
N GLY A 169 -25.59 13.05 14.44
CA GLY A 169 -24.14 13.02 14.32
C GLY A 169 -23.59 11.80 13.58
N GLY A 170 -22.27 11.64 13.61
CA GLY A 170 -21.54 10.52 13.03
C GLY A 170 -21.09 9.50 14.08
N VAL A 171 -20.45 8.43 13.62
CA VAL A 171 -19.78 7.46 14.48
C VAL A 171 -18.31 7.85 14.62
N TYR A 172 -17.86 8.11 15.86
CA TYR A 172 -16.49 8.43 16.19
C TYR A 172 -15.99 7.45 17.25
N GLN A 173 -14.84 6.84 17.00
CA GLN A 173 -14.28 5.87 17.92
C GLN A 173 -12.77 5.99 18.02
N PHE A 174 -12.27 6.28 19.22
CA PHE A 174 -10.85 6.13 19.51
C PHE A 174 -10.53 4.64 19.69
N ILE A 175 -9.43 4.21 19.07
CA ILE A 175 -8.95 2.85 19.16
C ILE A 175 -7.47 2.82 19.54
N PRO A 176 -7.01 1.82 20.30
CA PRO A 176 -5.59 1.56 20.41
C PRO A 176 -5.04 1.13 19.05
N ALA A 177 -4.04 1.86 18.55
CA ALA A 177 -3.36 1.55 17.28
C ALA A 177 -2.19 0.59 17.58
N ILE A 178 -2.52 -0.64 17.96
CA ILE A 178 -1.53 -1.70 18.12
C ILE A 178 -1.27 -2.29 16.75
N THR A 179 -0.01 -2.28 16.34
CA THR A 179 0.44 -2.89 15.09
C THR A 179 1.51 -3.94 15.39
N TYR A 180 1.40 -5.07 14.74
CA TYR A 180 2.46 -6.07 14.73
C TYR A 180 2.66 -6.57 13.31
N VAL A 181 3.89 -6.58 12.86
CA VAL A 181 4.26 -7.05 11.53
C VAL A 181 5.37 -8.10 11.68
N GLY A 182 4.98 -9.35 11.55
CA GLY A 182 5.88 -10.48 11.54
C GLY A 182 6.01 -11.13 10.18
N GLU A 183 6.67 -12.27 10.14
CA GLU A 183 6.87 -13.02 8.90
C GLU A 183 5.54 -13.51 8.29
N ARG A 184 4.63 -14.02 9.14
CA ARG A 184 3.31 -14.53 8.74
C ARG A 184 2.15 -13.84 9.42
N LEU A 185 2.35 -13.33 10.62
CA LEU A 185 1.31 -12.68 11.41
C LEU A 185 1.39 -11.17 11.23
N GLN A 186 0.25 -10.56 10.98
CA GLN A 186 0.07 -9.12 10.94
C GLN A 186 -1.15 -8.73 11.77
N VAL A 187 -0.97 -7.72 12.62
CA VAL A 187 -2.06 -7.11 13.39
C VAL A 187 -2.06 -5.62 13.10
N TYR A 188 -3.22 -5.06 12.78
CA TYR A 188 -3.45 -3.61 12.65
C TYR A 188 -4.74 -3.26 13.40
N GLY A 189 -4.60 -2.76 14.61
CA GLY A 189 -5.75 -2.49 15.48
C GLY A 189 -6.66 -3.71 15.57
N PRO A 190 -7.93 -3.61 15.16
CA PRO A 190 -8.89 -4.73 15.25
C PRO A 190 -8.76 -5.77 14.13
N ASN A 191 -7.77 -5.63 13.24
CA ASN A 191 -7.59 -6.53 12.10
C ASN A 191 -6.39 -7.44 12.32
N LEU A 192 -6.59 -8.73 12.12
CA LEU A 192 -5.55 -9.78 12.18
C LEU A 192 -5.49 -10.48 10.82
N GLN A 193 -4.27 -10.71 10.32
CA GLN A 193 -4.04 -11.46 9.10
C GLN A 193 -2.91 -12.48 9.31
N ILE A 194 -3.10 -13.68 8.77
CA ILE A 194 -2.10 -14.75 8.79
C ILE A 194 -1.78 -15.10 7.34
N GLY A 195 -0.56 -14.82 6.92
CA GLY A 195 -0.07 -15.14 5.58
C GLY A 195 0.06 -16.63 5.37
N LEU A 196 -0.64 -17.14 4.36
CA LEU A 196 -0.61 -18.54 3.93
C LEU A 196 0.40 -18.72 2.79
N ILE A 197 0.33 -17.84 1.77
CA ILE A 197 1.25 -17.82 0.62
C ILE A 197 1.73 -16.38 0.44
N GLY A 198 3.05 -16.21 0.28
CA GLY A 198 3.67 -14.92 0.02
C GLY A 198 4.66 -15.02 -1.12
N SER A 199 4.27 -14.56 -2.32
CA SER A 199 5.13 -14.45 -3.50
C SER A 199 4.94 -13.08 -4.16
N GLU A 200 5.77 -12.74 -5.14
CA GLU A 200 5.61 -11.49 -5.88
C GLU A 200 4.29 -11.41 -6.65
N LYS A 201 3.88 -12.55 -7.24
CA LYS A 201 2.69 -12.61 -8.11
C LYS A 201 1.41 -12.84 -7.34
N LEU A 202 1.45 -13.57 -6.22
CA LEU A 202 0.26 -13.94 -5.48
C LEU A 202 0.55 -13.98 -3.98
N ARG A 203 -0.30 -13.33 -3.21
CA ARG A 203 -0.28 -13.33 -1.74
C ARG A 203 -1.65 -13.70 -1.24
N LEU A 204 -1.70 -14.73 -0.42
CA LEU A 204 -2.91 -15.24 0.21
C LEU A 204 -2.77 -15.15 1.72
N ALA A 205 -3.79 -14.65 2.39
CA ALA A 205 -3.86 -14.59 3.85
C ALA A 205 -5.24 -15.00 4.35
N ALA A 206 -5.28 -15.69 5.48
CA ALA A 206 -6.46 -15.75 6.32
C ALA A 206 -6.57 -14.44 7.10
N SER A 207 -7.79 -13.93 7.30
CA SER A 207 -8.03 -12.67 7.99
C SER A 207 -9.15 -12.80 8.99
N ALA A 208 -9.05 -12.05 10.09
CA ALA A 208 -10.14 -11.84 11.03
C ALA A 208 -10.18 -10.35 11.41
N ARG A 209 -11.38 -9.79 11.57
CA ARG A 209 -11.57 -8.39 11.94
C ARG A 209 -12.83 -8.17 12.74
N TYR A 210 -12.80 -7.17 13.60
CA TYR A 210 -14.01 -6.70 14.24
C TYR A 210 -14.72 -5.69 13.31
N ARG A 211 -15.95 -6.01 12.94
CA ARG A 211 -16.85 -5.12 12.20
C ARG A 211 -17.63 -4.28 13.22
N ILE A 212 -17.45 -2.98 13.16
CA ILE A 212 -18.10 -2.03 14.08
C ILE A 212 -19.61 -2.00 13.77
N GLY A 213 -20.43 -1.85 14.81
CA GLY A 213 -21.87 -1.66 14.68
C GLY A 213 -22.23 -0.43 13.84
N VAL A 214 -23.36 -0.49 13.18
CA VAL A 214 -23.75 0.52 12.16
C VAL A 214 -24.56 1.66 12.74
N TYR A 215 -25.46 1.42 13.71
CA TYR A 215 -26.21 2.48 14.39
C TYR A 215 -26.62 2.12 15.82
N LYS A 216 -27.05 3.13 16.56
CA LYS A 216 -27.76 3.04 17.84
C LYS A 216 -29.17 3.56 17.65
N GLU A 217 -30.17 2.86 18.15
CA GLU A 217 -31.57 3.23 17.98
C GLU A 217 -31.95 4.58 18.58
N ASN A 218 -31.27 4.98 19.66
CA ASN A 218 -31.53 6.24 20.35
C ASN A 218 -30.97 7.49 19.65
N LYS A 219 -30.38 7.34 18.46
CA LYS A 219 -29.79 8.43 17.68
C LYS A 219 -30.65 8.94 16.55
N SER A 220 -31.79 8.28 16.28
CA SER A 220 -32.77 8.68 15.27
C SER A 220 -34.17 8.22 15.69
N LEU A 221 -35.15 9.09 15.47
CA LEU A 221 -36.56 8.72 15.73
C LEU A 221 -37.02 7.58 14.84
N VAL A 222 -36.50 7.53 13.61
CA VAL A 222 -36.85 6.47 12.64
C VAL A 222 -36.29 5.11 13.07
N LEU A 223 -35.23 5.07 13.86
CA LEU A 223 -34.57 3.86 14.35
C LEU A 223 -35.09 3.39 15.72
N THR A 224 -35.97 4.15 16.37
CA THR A 224 -36.57 3.77 17.66
C THR A 224 -37.22 2.38 17.58
N ASP A 225 -36.98 1.54 18.57
CA ASP A 225 -37.41 0.14 18.66
C ASP A 225 -36.81 -0.85 17.66
N MET A 226 -35.90 -0.41 16.81
CA MET A 226 -35.16 -1.30 15.90
C MET A 226 -34.06 -2.12 16.61
N GLY A 227 -33.64 -1.66 17.78
CA GLY A 227 -32.50 -2.18 18.52
C GLY A 227 -31.15 -1.69 17.99
N ASP A 228 -30.16 -1.62 18.85
CA ASP A 228 -28.78 -1.28 18.46
C ASP A 228 -28.20 -2.35 17.52
N ARG A 229 -27.69 -1.93 16.38
CA ARG A 229 -26.95 -2.81 15.45
C ARG A 229 -25.50 -2.96 15.89
N LYS A 230 -25.25 -3.97 16.72
CA LYS A 230 -23.93 -4.24 17.32
C LYS A 230 -22.97 -4.81 16.26
N GLY A 231 -21.68 -4.53 16.47
CA GLY A 231 -20.64 -5.12 15.63
C GLY A 231 -20.48 -6.63 15.84
N THR A 232 -19.77 -7.26 14.90
CA THR A 232 -19.49 -8.71 14.92
C THR A 232 -18.03 -8.99 14.57
N VAL A 233 -17.62 -10.26 14.66
CA VAL A 233 -16.29 -10.72 14.22
C VAL A 233 -16.44 -11.40 12.87
N MET A 234 -15.74 -10.83 11.88
CA MET A 234 -15.68 -11.36 10.52
C MET A 234 -14.38 -12.11 10.34
N ALA A 235 -14.42 -13.30 9.74
CA ALA A 235 -13.21 -14.02 9.34
C ALA A 235 -13.33 -14.56 7.91
N GLY A 236 -12.19 -14.68 7.24
CA GLY A 236 -12.18 -15.08 5.83
C GLY A 236 -10.81 -15.10 5.19
N LEU A 237 -10.78 -14.88 3.88
CA LEU A 237 -9.59 -14.95 3.07
C LEU A 237 -9.39 -13.64 2.28
N THR A 238 -8.13 -13.28 2.08
CA THR A 238 -7.74 -12.16 1.24
C THR A 238 -6.67 -12.62 0.25
N VAL A 239 -6.90 -12.38 -1.02
CA VAL A 239 -5.94 -12.56 -2.11
C VAL A 239 -5.44 -11.20 -2.55
N ARG A 240 -4.13 -11.07 -2.73
CA ARG A 240 -3.51 -9.85 -3.25
C ARG A 240 -2.53 -10.19 -4.36
N THR A 241 -2.53 -9.36 -5.39
CA THR A 241 -1.52 -9.39 -6.45
C THR A 241 -1.10 -7.96 -6.81
N LYS A 242 0.07 -7.84 -7.37
CA LYS A 242 0.56 -6.57 -7.91
C LYS A 242 0.75 -6.71 -9.41
N LEU A 243 0.27 -5.74 -10.15
CA LEU A 243 0.49 -5.58 -11.59
C LEU A 243 1.68 -4.64 -11.86
N PRO A 244 2.21 -4.63 -13.08
CA PRO A 244 3.19 -3.63 -13.52
C PRO A 244 2.72 -2.20 -13.25
N GLY A 245 3.65 -1.28 -13.03
CA GLY A 245 3.35 0.12 -12.72
C GLY A 245 2.80 0.34 -11.31
N SER A 246 3.12 -0.55 -10.37
CA SER A 246 2.75 -0.44 -8.93
C SER A 246 1.24 -0.41 -8.67
N VAL A 247 0.45 -1.07 -9.52
CA VAL A 247 -0.99 -1.25 -9.30
C VAL A 247 -1.21 -2.46 -8.40
N ASP A 248 -1.90 -2.24 -7.29
CA ASP A 248 -2.29 -3.28 -6.33
C ASP A 248 -3.73 -3.73 -6.61
N LEU A 249 -3.93 -5.03 -6.69
CA LEU A 249 -5.25 -5.66 -6.72
C LEU A 249 -5.46 -6.49 -5.46
N SER A 250 -6.63 -6.41 -4.87
CA SER A 250 -7.03 -7.31 -3.79
C SER A 250 -8.47 -7.74 -3.91
N ALA A 251 -8.73 -8.99 -3.54
CA ALA A 251 -10.07 -9.55 -3.39
C ALA A 251 -10.15 -10.22 -2.02
N SER A 252 -11.20 -9.94 -1.28
CA SER A 252 -11.43 -10.56 0.04
C SER A 252 -12.88 -10.98 0.20
N TYR A 253 -13.05 -12.08 0.90
CA TYR A 253 -14.33 -12.53 1.43
C TYR A 253 -14.19 -12.77 2.93
N ALA A 254 -15.18 -12.33 3.70
CA ALA A 254 -15.26 -12.60 5.13
C ALA A 254 -16.69 -12.89 5.52
N HIS A 255 -16.87 -13.76 6.51
CA HIS A 255 -18.16 -14.18 7.05
C HIS A 255 -18.21 -13.93 8.55
N ASP A 256 -19.40 -13.72 9.08
CA ASP A 256 -19.65 -13.57 10.51
C ASP A 256 -19.42 -14.92 11.22
N VAL A 257 -18.33 -15.03 12.00
CA VAL A 257 -17.93 -16.29 12.62
C VAL A 257 -18.45 -16.47 14.04
N ILE A 258 -19.12 -15.46 14.61
CA ILE A 258 -19.78 -15.56 15.91
C ILE A 258 -21.30 -15.62 15.79
N ASP A 259 -21.82 -15.73 14.57
CA ASP A 259 -23.23 -15.90 14.23
C ASP A 259 -24.15 -14.84 14.85
N ARG A 260 -23.67 -13.59 14.89
CA ARG A 260 -24.49 -12.48 15.41
C ARG A 260 -25.38 -11.88 14.32
N ILE A 261 -24.90 -11.86 13.10
CA ILE A 261 -25.58 -11.34 11.91
C ILE A 261 -25.87 -12.48 10.94
N GLY A 262 -24.96 -13.45 10.84
CA GLY A 262 -25.09 -14.64 10.03
C GLY A 262 -24.75 -14.44 8.54
N GLY A 263 -24.15 -13.32 8.17
CA GLY A 263 -23.91 -12.99 6.77
C GLY A 263 -22.44 -12.82 6.41
N GLY A 264 -22.17 -12.55 5.14
CA GLY A 264 -20.86 -12.36 4.55
C GLY A 264 -20.73 -11.07 3.77
N GLU A 265 -19.48 -10.68 3.54
CA GLU A 265 -19.11 -9.52 2.73
C GLU A 265 -17.95 -9.85 1.81
N MET A 266 -17.97 -9.27 0.61
CA MET A 266 -16.86 -9.27 -0.33
C MET A 266 -16.36 -7.85 -0.57
N ARG A 267 -15.06 -7.73 -0.82
CA ARG A 267 -14.44 -6.50 -1.27
C ARG A 267 -13.44 -6.80 -2.37
N PHE A 268 -13.61 -6.14 -3.49
CA PHE A 268 -12.63 -6.10 -4.57
C PHE A 268 -12.06 -4.68 -4.65
N GLU A 269 -10.74 -4.54 -4.56
CA GLU A 269 -10.07 -3.24 -4.49
C GLU A 269 -8.94 -3.14 -5.49
N VAL A 270 -8.86 -2.02 -6.17
CA VAL A 270 -7.78 -1.60 -7.07
C VAL A 270 -7.19 -0.32 -6.51
N GLY A 271 -5.88 -0.29 -6.35
CA GLY A 271 -5.17 0.90 -5.88
C GLY A 271 -3.80 1.04 -6.52
N LYS A 272 -3.25 2.24 -6.42
CA LYS A 272 -1.89 2.52 -6.88
C LYS A 272 -1.18 3.39 -5.86
N SER A 273 0.06 3.02 -5.50
CA SER A 273 0.84 3.84 -4.59
C SER A 273 1.72 4.83 -5.33
N PHE A 274 1.83 6.04 -4.79
CA PHE A 274 2.71 7.10 -5.26
C PHE A 274 3.59 7.57 -4.12
N GLN A 275 4.89 7.64 -4.36
CA GLN A 275 5.84 8.17 -3.38
C GLN A 275 6.12 9.64 -3.68
N LEU A 276 5.68 10.53 -2.79
CA LEU A 276 5.84 11.97 -2.90
C LEU A 276 6.70 12.49 -1.74
N GLY A 277 8.00 12.39 -1.87
CA GLY A 277 8.93 12.75 -0.80
C GLY A 277 8.79 11.84 0.43
N VAL A 278 8.35 12.39 1.56
CA VAL A 278 8.08 11.62 2.80
C VAL A 278 6.67 11.02 2.85
N PHE A 279 5.81 11.38 1.90
CA PHE A 279 4.43 10.94 1.80
C PHE A 279 4.33 9.75 0.84
N ARG A 280 3.63 8.73 1.25
CA ARG A 280 3.14 7.67 0.35
C ARG A 280 1.63 7.79 0.26
N VAL A 281 1.14 8.07 -0.94
CA VAL A 281 -0.28 8.32 -1.23
C VAL A 281 -0.84 7.14 -2.01
N LEU A 282 -2.00 6.62 -1.58
CA LEU A 282 -2.68 5.47 -2.16
C LEU A 282 -4.11 5.82 -2.56
N PRO A 283 -4.35 6.39 -3.73
CA PRO A 283 -5.70 6.39 -4.31
C PRO A 283 -6.15 4.95 -4.61
N GLN A 284 -7.42 4.68 -4.31
CA GLN A 284 -8.02 3.35 -4.48
C GLN A 284 -9.50 3.43 -4.77
N VAL A 285 -10.00 2.43 -5.50
CA VAL A 285 -11.43 2.22 -5.75
C VAL A 285 -11.76 0.78 -5.34
N ALA A 286 -12.88 0.59 -4.69
CA ALA A 286 -13.34 -0.72 -4.30
C ALA A 286 -14.82 -0.92 -4.63
N LEU A 287 -15.14 -2.17 -5.00
CA LEU A 287 -16.50 -2.69 -5.07
C LEU A 287 -16.71 -3.55 -3.84
N ASN A 288 -17.73 -3.24 -3.06
CA ASN A 288 -18.16 -4.01 -1.92
C ASN A 288 -19.48 -4.73 -2.26
N TRP A 289 -19.68 -5.89 -1.66
CA TRP A 289 -20.89 -6.67 -1.69
C TRP A 289 -21.20 -7.14 -0.28
N LEU A 290 -22.47 -7.05 0.10
CA LEU A 290 -23.01 -7.59 1.34
C LEU A 290 -24.04 -8.68 1.02
N SER A 291 -24.02 -9.77 1.77
CA SER A 291 -25.07 -10.78 1.69
C SER A 291 -26.42 -10.22 2.17
N ALA A 292 -27.50 -10.90 1.83
CA ALA A 292 -28.86 -10.49 2.23
C ALA A 292 -28.97 -10.34 3.77
N GLU A 293 -28.37 -11.24 4.55
CA GLU A 293 -28.42 -11.19 6.02
C GLU A 293 -27.68 -9.94 6.55
N MET A 294 -26.51 -9.61 5.95
CA MET A 294 -25.76 -8.40 6.30
C MET A 294 -26.52 -7.13 5.90
N SER A 295 -27.09 -7.11 4.71
CA SER A 295 -27.88 -5.98 4.21
C SER A 295 -29.16 -5.79 5.02
N MET A 296 -29.84 -6.88 5.35
CA MET A 296 -31.03 -6.86 6.22
C MET A 296 -30.73 -6.37 7.63
N HIS A 297 -29.57 -6.79 8.18
CA HIS A 297 -29.10 -6.28 9.47
C HIS A 297 -28.82 -4.76 9.41
N ASP A 298 -28.19 -4.27 8.35
CA ASP A 298 -27.79 -2.87 8.28
C ASP A 298 -28.93 -1.94 7.84
N PHE A 299 -29.68 -2.34 6.83
CA PHE A 299 -30.62 -1.45 6.11
C PHE A 299 -32.05 -1.96 6.06
N GLY A 300 -32.32 -3.19 6.46
CA GLY A 300 -33.66 -3.77 6.44
C GLY A 300 -34.53 -3.31 7.60
N VAL A 301 -35.85 -3.40 7.38
CA VAL A 301 -36.87 -3.19 8.42
C VAL A 301 -37.72 -4.46 8.54
N PRO A 302 -37.56 -5.27 9.61
CA PRO A 302 -38.38 -6.43 9.85
C PRO A 302 -39.86 -6.07 9.95
N VAL A 303 -40.75 -6.97 9.52
CA VAL A 303 -42.22 -6.76 9.56
C VAL A 303 -42.69 -6.41 10.97
N GLU A 304 -42.09 -7.00 12.02
CA GLU A 304 -42.44 -6.76 13.42
C GLU A 304 -42.05 -5.34 13.90
N LYS A 305 -41.24 -4.64 13.10
CA LYS A 305 -40.75 -3.28 13.36
C LYS A 305 -41.41 -2.23 12.47
N GLU A 306 -42.43 -2.61 11.71
CA GLU A 306 -43.19 -1.68 10.89
C GLU A 306 -43.94 -0.68 11.76
N THR A 307 -44.01 0.56 11.29
CA THR A 307 -44.76 1.65 11.91
C THR A 307 -45.46 2.49 10.83
N SER A 308 -46.27 3.46 11.21
CA SER A 308 -46.95 4.35 10.25
C SER A 308 -45.98 5.24 9.43
N TYR A 309 -44.77 5.44 9.90
CA TYR A 309 -43.75 6.27 9.25
C TYR A 309 -42.54 5.45 8.77
N ARG A 310 -42.50 4.17 9.06
CA ARG A 310 -41.44 3.25 8.65
C ARG A 310 -42.08 1.91 8.26
N HIS A 311 -42.26 1.68 6.97
CA HIS A 311 -42.80 0.42 6.45
C HIS A 311 -41.76 -0.69 6.52
N ALA A 312 -42.22 -1.94 6.55
CA ALA A 312 -41.37 -3.11 6.45
C ALA A 312 -40.59 -3.07 5.13
N TYR A 313 -39.31 -3.42 5.19
CA TYR A 313 -38.43 -3.42 4.02
C TYR A 313 -37.51 -4.63 4.05
N ASP A 314 -37.77 -5.58 3.18
CA ASP A 314 -36.95 -6.76 2.97
C ASP A 314 -35.92 -6.44 1.88
N ILE A 315 -34.65 -6.58 2.18
CA ILE A 315 -33.52 -6.19 1.31
C ILE A 315 -32.65 -7.40 1.03
N GLY A 316 -32.35 -7.62 -0.26
CA GLY A 316 -31.47 -8.68 -0.72
C GLY A 316 -29.98 -8.36 -0.55
N ASN A 317 -29.17 -8.96 -1.41
CA ASN A 317 -27.74 -8.63 -1.48
C ASN A 317 -27.56 -7.20 -2.02
N THR A 318 -26.64 -6.45 -1.44
CA THR A 318 -26.38 -5.08 -1.85
C THR A 318 -24.94 -4.89 -2.31
N PHE A 319 -24.76 -3.86 -3.13
CA PHE A 319 -23.46 -3.45 -3.63
C PHE A 319 -23.18 -2.00 -3.22
N SER A 320 -21.91 -1.65 -3.11
CA SER A 320 -21.49 -0.26 -3.00
C SER A 320 -20.14 -0.06 -3.68
N VAL A 321 -19.88 1.18 -4.12
CA VAL A 321 -18.60 1.58 -4.70
C VAL A 321 -17.95 2.57 -3.77
N GLU A 322 -16.69 2.32 -3.39
CA GLU A 322 -15.92 3.19 -2.52
C GLU A 322 -14.74 3.79 -3.30
N ALA A 323 -14.62 5.11 -3.30
CA ALA A 323 -13.42 5.83 -3.71
C ALA A 323 -12.66 6.29 -2.47
N GLY A 324 -11.38 5.99 -2.37
CA GLY A 324 -10.60 6.27 -1.18
C GLY A 324 -9.19 6.78 -1.47
N LEU A 325 -8.61 7.45 -0.48
CA LEU A 325 -7.26 7.94 -0.47
C LEU A 325 -6.58 7.52 0.84
N GLY A 326 -5.54 6.69 0.74
CA GLY A 326 -4.64 6.36 1.84
C GLY A 326 -3.44 7.28 1.86
N LEU A 327 -2.93 7.58 3.05
CA LEU A 327 -1.74 8.38 3.28
C LEU A 327 -0.88 7.71 4.35
N PHE A 328 0.40 7.53 4.06
CA PHE A 328 1.42 7.07 5.01
C PHE A 328 2.51 8.11 5.09
N ILE A 329 2.91 8.48 6.30
CA ILE A 329 3.93 9.49 6.57
C ILE A 329 4.90 8.93 7.59
N GLU A 330 6.16 8.74 7.20
CA GLU A 330 7.26 8.50 8.14
C GLU A 330 7.74 9.85 8.68
N VAL A 331 7.17 10.29 9.80
CA VAL A 331 7.53 11.57 10.42
C VAL A 331 8.98 11.54 10.89
N THR A 332 9.35 10.47 11.56
CA THR A 332 10.73 10.15 11.93
C THR A 332 11.01 8.68 11.62
N ARG A 333 12.19 8.19 12.00
CA ARG A 333 12.55 6.77 11.86
C ARG A 333 11.58 5.84 12.62
N ASP A 334 11.04 6.31 13.74
CA ASP A 334 10.26 5.49 14.68
C ASP A 334 8.77 5.91 14.72
N TRP A 335 8.40 7.07 14.19
CA TRP A 335 7.03 7.55 14.20
C TRP A 335 6.37 7.45 12.81
N LEU A 336 5.27 6.72 12.77
CA LEU A 336 4.43 6.53 11.58
C LEU A 336 3.06 7.16 11.80
N VAL A 337 2.61 7.95 10.82
CA VAL A 337 1.23 8.40 10.71
C VAL A 337 0.59 7.68 9.52
N VAL A 338 -0.58 7.09 9.76
CA VAL A 338 -1.41 6.49 8.72
C VAL A 338 -2.76 7.17 8.74
N ALA A 339 -3.22 7.65 7.58
CA ALA A 339 -4.55 8.21 7.42
C ALA A 339 -5.24 7.60 6.20
N ARG A 340 -6.55 7.51 6.24
CA ARG A 340 -7.40 7.11 5.12
C ARG A 340 -8.68 7.92 5.16
N VAL A 341 -9.11 8.38 4.01
CA VAL A 341 -10.45 8.95 3.79
C VAL A 341 -11.07 8.24 2.59
N GLY A 342 -12.36 8.02 2.63
CA GLY A 342 -13.10 7.40 1.54
C GLY A 342 -14.56 7.85 1.52
N ILE A 343 -15.14 7.82 0.33
CA ILE A 343 -16.58 7.99 0.11
C ILE A 343 -17.08 6.70 -0.49
N GLU A 344 -18.10 6.13 0.15
CA GLU A 344 -18.80 4.93 -0.30
C GLU A 344 -20.17 5.34 -0.80
N PHE A 345 -20.47 5.05 -2.05
CA PHE A 345 -21.75 5.26 -2.71
C PHE A 345 -22.57 3.98 -2.60
N LEU A 346 -23.77 4.14 -2.08
CA LEU A 346 -24.71 3.04 -1.83
C LEU A 346 -25.57 2.78 -3.09
N ASP A 347 -26.02 1.55 -3.28
CA ASP A 347 -26.91 1.23 -4.38
C ASP A 347 -28.37 1.64 -4.10
N ASN A 348 -29.22 1.53 -5.11
CA ASN A 348 -30.62 1.92 -5.01
C ASN A 348 -31.40 1.07 -4.01
N GLU A 349 -31.05 -0.22 -3.88
CA GLU A 349 -31.74 -1.10 -2.91
C GLU A 349 -31.51 -0.62 -1.47
N VAL A 350 -30.33 -0.05 -1.18
CA VAL A 350 -30.06 0.56 0.13
C VAL A 350 -30.79 1.87 0.30
N THR A 351 -30.77 2.75 -0.71
CA THR A 351 -31.37 4.08 -0.64
C THR A 351 -32.89 4.07 -0.66
N ASP A 352 -33.53 3.01 -1.17
CA ASP A 352 -34.97 2.80 -1.14
C ASP A 352 -35.46 2.36 0.26
N SER A 353 -34.56 2.01 1.18
CA SER A 353 -34.92 1.66 2.55
C SER A 353 -35.53 2.87 3.29
N PRO A 354 -36.67 2.72 4.00
CA PRO A 354 -37.31 3.83 4.72
C PRO A 354 -36.50 4.43 5.85
N ILE A 355 -35.43 3.74 6.30
CA ILE A 355 -34.55 4.22 7.35
C ILE A 355 -33.30 4.93 6.80
N VAL A 356 -33.13 4.95 5.47
CA VAL A 356 -31.98 5.56 4.79
C VAL A 356 -32.38 6.90 4.18
N GLU A 357 -31.48 7.87 4.21
CA GLU A 357 -31.69 9.22 3.65
C GLU A 357 -30.57 9.59 2.67
N ASP A 358 -29.31 9.31 3.06
CA ASP A 358 -28.15 9.63 2.24
C ASP A 358 -27.77 8.45 1.33
N ASP A 359 -27.35 8.75 0.12
CA ASP A 359 -26.86 7.78 -0.87
C ASP A 359 -25.36 7.49 -0.77
N TYR A 360 -24.68 8.10 0.20
CA TYR A 360 -23.25 7.91 0.45
C TYR A 360 -22.89 7.92 1.92
N VAL A 361 -21.72 7.35 2.24
CA VAL A 361 -21.08 7.39 3.57
C VAL A 361 -19.63 7.86 3.43
N VAL A 362 -19.26 8.90 4.17
CA VAL A 362 -17.85 9.32 4.29
C VAL A 362 -17.21 8.55 5.43
N LYS A 363 -16.05 7.94 5.16
CA LYS A 363 -15.28 7.16 6.12
C LYS A 363 -13.91 7.80 6.31
N GLY A 364 -13.47 7.92 7.55
CA GLY A 364 -12.15 8.42 7.91
C GLY A 364 -11.48 7.53 8.93
N PHE A 365 -10.17 7.41 8.80
CA PHE A 365 -9.30 6.74 9.75
C PHE A 365 -7.99 7.51 9.86
N MET A 366 -7.48 7.68 11.06
CA MET A 366 -6.14 8.21 11.30
C MET A 366 -5.53 7.49 12.50
N ALA A 367 -4.24 7.17 12.42
CA ALA A 367 -3.48 6.62 13.53
C ALA A 367 -2.07 7.20 13.56
N VAL A 368 -1.56 7.39 14.76
CA VAL A 368 -0.17 7.76 15.04
C VAL A 368 0.42 6.65 15.89
N SER A 369 1.53 6.06 15.44
CA SER A 369 2.15 4.92 16.11
C SER A 369 3.66 5.10 16.24
N TYR A 370 4.19 4.69 17.38
CA TYR A 370 5.62 4.51 17.61
C TYR A 370 6.02 3.08 17.28
N LEU A 371 7.06 2.89 16.46
CA LEU A 371 7.58 1.60 15.99
C LEU A 371 8.84 1.25 16.77
N PHE A 372 8.82 0.09 17.43
CA PHE A 372 9.95 -0.45 18.20
C PHE A 372 10.97 -1.21 17.34
#